data_e615e41ec59646dc3f8e5faae09054b4
#
_entry.id   e615e41ec59646dc3f8e5faae09054b4
#
_cell.length_a   1.000
_cell.length_b   1.000
_cell.length_c   1.000
_cell.angle_alpha   90.00
_cell.angle_beta   90.00
_cell.angle_gamma   90.00
#
_symmetry.space_group_name_H-M   'P 1'
#
loop_
_entity.id
_entity.type
_entity.pdbx_description
1 polymer ?
#
loop_
_entity_poly.entity_id
_entity_poly.type
_entity_poly.pdbx_seq_one_letter_code
_entity_poly.pdbx_strand_id
1 'polypeptide(L)'
;MPPQLALFICILFILWLFARDRKLRPMTSWALWIPLLWIMIIGSKPISLWFDVGAQFQRIEDYTEGSPLDRNASLLLIVVGMVALLRRRIDWGRVFASNRWVFAFFFYCLVSLIWSDYPFVGFKRWIKDVGNIVMVLIILTESDHVQAAKAVLARYTSFAIPLSVVFIKYFSGLGRYYNPFSGEAGYCGIASNKNELGCALFICGVFWVWDLLEMRSAGNRNRKTDRIDLLVRIALLLMLGWLMDKANSMTALMCLIIGAGIVLFMRFPFARRQVRYLGTYSLVVGLLIIALYTVPGIFETSMEMLGRDTTLTGRTDIWVACLSVPINPILGAGYRSFWQSPGTQRIFEQYYWRPVQAHNGYLEAYLNGGLVGVCLLIAMIISTGSKLKKELLLGSSFGILCFSFLVVGVFYSWTEALFNQLSIVWLIMLMAALKDLRSPGSMQEKRALNANGFR
;
A
#
# COMPACT_ATOMS: atom_id res chain seq x y z
N MET A 1 -11.07 6.13 31.94
CA MET A 1 -9.67 6.60 32.06
C MET A 1 -9.58 7.95 31.37
N PRO A 2 -8.87 8.96 31.91
CA PRO A 2 -8.68 10.23 31.24
C PRO A 2 -7.99 10.06 29.88
N PRO A 3 -8.41 10.81 28.83
CA PRO A 3 -7.86 10.65 27.49
C PRO A 3 -6.33 10.83 27.41
N GLN A 4 -5.77 11.81 28.11
CA GLN A 4 -4.33 12.09 28.14
C GLN A 4 -3.55 10.91 28.73
N LEU A 5 -4.07 10.30 29.80
CA LEU A 5 -3.44 9.12 30.42
C LEU A 5 -3.48 7.92 29.45
N ALA A 6 -4.61 7.74 28.72
CA ALA A 6 -4.72 6.69 27.69
C ALA A 6 -3.67 6.86 26.60
N LEU A 7 -3.49 8.10 26.12
CA LEU A 7 -2.50 8.43 25.10
C LEU A 7 -1.07 8.21 25.63
N PHE A 8 -0.77 8.64 26.85
CA PHE A 8 0.53 8.46 27.47
C PHE A 8 0.89 6.99 27.59
N ILE A 9 -0.02 6.14 28.09
CA ILE A 9 0.19 4.69 28.17
C ILE A 9 0.40 4.07 26.79
N CYS A 10 -0.39 4.51 25.80
CA CYS A 10 -0.24 4.06 24.42
C CYS A 10 1.14 4.41 23.84
N ILE A 11 1.62 5.64 24.05
CA ILE A 11 2.94 6.07 23.61
C ILE A 11 4.03 5.21 24.27
N LEU A 12 3.96 5.00 25.57
CA LEU A 12 4.92 4.13 26.27
C LEU A 12 4.90 2.69 25.73
N PHE A 13 3.71 2.18 25.43
CA PHE A 13 3.57 0.86 24.82
C PHE A 13 4.20 0.79 23.43
N ILE A 14 3.96 1.80 22.57
CA ILE A 14 4.57 1.90 21.24
C ILE A 14 6.10 1.99 21.33
N LEU A 15 6.63 2.83 22.23
CA LEU A 15 8.07 2.97 22.45
C LEU A 15 8.70 1.65 22.94
N TRP A 16 8.01 0.96 23.84
CA TRP A 16 8.45 -0.37 24.29
C TRP A 16 8.46 -1.39 23.14
N LEU A 17 7.44 -1.39 22.26
CA LEU A 17 7.40 -2.24 21.06
C LEU A 17 8.57 -1.93 20.11
N PHE A 18 8.89 -0.65 19.91
CA PHE A 18 10.03 -0.23 19.07
C PHE A 18 11.38 -0.65 19.66
N ALA A 19 11.56 -0.45 20.96
CA ALA A 19 12.77 -0.88 21.66
C ALA A 19 12.94 -2.40 21.61
N ARG A 20 11.83 -3.14 21.74
CA ARG A 20 11.83 -4.60 21.60
C ARG A 20 12.15 -5.03 20.17
N ASP A 21 11.54 -4.41 19.15
CA ASP A 21 11.83 -4.70 17.76
C ASP A 21 13.31 -4.49 17.43
N ARG A 22 13.91 -3.41 17.95
CA ARG A 22 15.33 -3.11 17.76
C ARG A 22 16.24 -4.18 18.39
N LYS A 23 15.88 -4.72 19.55
CA LYS A 23 16.60 -5.84 20.17
C LYS A 23 16.50 -7.13 19.35
N LEU A 24 15.36 -7.38 18.71
CA LEU A 24 15.16 -8.55 17.87
C LEU A 24 15.87 -8.44 16.51
N ARG A 25 16.12 -7.21 16.02
CA ARG A 25 16.72 -6.92 14.71
C ARG A 25 17.90 -5.95 14.81
N PRO A 26 18.99 -6.32 15.53
CA PRO A 26 20.12 -5.43 15.81
C PRO A 26 20.89 -5.00 14.55
N MET A 27 20.83 -5.81 13.47
CA MET A 27 21.55 -5.58 12.22
C MET A 27 20.87 -4.60 11.27
N THR A 28 19.74 -3.99 11.67
CA THR A 28 19.05 -2.98 10.84
C THR A 28 19.67 -1.60 11.04
N SER A 29 19.90 -0.88 9.93
CA SER A 29 20.51 0.45 9.97
C SER A 29 19.54 1.54 10.45
N TRP A 30 20.11 2.67 10.90
CA TRP A 30 19.33 3.86 11.24
C TRP A 30 18.61 4.46 10.02
N ALA A 31 19.07 4.19 8.80
CA ALA A 31 18.44 4.67 7.58
C ALA A 31 16.98 4.17 7.43
N LEU A 32 16.61 3.07 8.09
CA LEU A 32 15.23 2.57 8.07
C LEU A 32 14.21 3.48 8.76
N TRP A 33 14.66 4.47 9.56
CA TRP A 33 13.74 5.48 10.08
C TRP A 33 13.16 6.36 8.99
N ILE A 34 13.87 6.56 7.87
CA ILE A 34 13.41 7.37 6.74
C ILE A 34 12.15 6.75 6.10
N PRO A 35 12.20 5.48 5.59
CA PRO A 35 10.99 4.84 5.07
C PRO A 35 9.93 4.58 6.13
N LEU A 36 10.30 4.41 7.42
CA LEU A 36 9.32 4.29 8.49
C LEU A 36 8.51 5.57 8.68
N LEU A 37 9.17 6.73 8.76
CA LEU A 37 8.49 8.02 8.86
C LEU A 37 7.62 8.28 7.61
N TRP A 38 8.13 7.94 6.42
CA TRP A 38 7.37 8.04 5.19
C TRP A 38 6.08 7.21 5.23
N ILE A 39 6.16 5.93 5.63
CA ILE A 39 4.99 5.05 5.75
C ILE A 39 4.03 5.56 6.83
N MET A 40 4.53 6.11 7.94
CA MET A 40 3.68 6.71 8.96
C MET A 40 2.91 7.92 8.42
N ILE A 41 3.53 8.74 7.57
CA ILE A 41 2.86 9.89 6.94
C ILE A 41 1.81 9.43 5.93
N ILE A 42 2.18 8.57 4.97
CA ILE A 42 1.26 8.13 3.91
C ILE A 42 0.17 7.17 4.39
N GLY A 43 0.36 6.56 5.55
CA GLY A 43 -0.57 5.61 6.17
C GLY A 43 -1.34 6.18 7.36
N SER A 44 -1.32 7.49 7.52
CA SER A 44 -2.12 8.22 8.50
C SER A 44 -2.67 9.51 7.89
N LYS A 45 -3.33 10.33 8.71
CA LYS A 45 -3.73 11.68 8.30
C LYS A 45 -2.50 12.49 7.88
N PRO A 46 -2.65 13.44 6.92
CA PRO A 46 -1.64 14.42 6.61
C PRO A 46 -1.11 15.13 7.86
N ILE A 47 0.18 15.48 7.86
CA ILE A 47 0.83 16.13 9.02
C ILE A 47 0.10 17.43 9.39
N SER A 48 -0.35 18.18 8.39
CA SER A 48 -1.13 19.40 8.60
C SER A 48 -2.38 19.18 9.42
N LEU A 49 -3.08 18.05 9.23
CA LEU A 49 -4.28 17.71 10.00
C LEU A 49 -4.00 17.19 11.41
N TRP A 50 -2.76 16.78 11.70
CA TRP A 50 -2.38 16.40 13.06
C TRP A 50 -2.21 17.61 13.97
N PHE A 51 -1.78 18.75 13.43
CA PHE A 51 -1.49 19.96 14.19
C PHE A 51 -2.61 20.99 14.14
N ASP A 52 -3.50 20.90 13.16
CA ASP A 52 -4.60 21.83 12.97
C ASP A 52 -5.94 21.12 13.20
N VAL A 53 -6.22 20.85 14.48
CA VAL A 53 -7.45 20.21 14.93
C VAL A 53 -8.61 21.18 14.73
N GLY A 54 -9.28 21.08 13.58
CA GLY A 54 -10.42 21.94 13.22
C GLY A 54 -10.35 22.53 11.82
N ALA A 55 -9.23 22.45 11.12
CA ALA A 55 -9.16 22.79 9.71
C ALA A 55 -9.96 21.76 8.90
N GLN A 56 -11.22 22.05 8.65
CA GLN A 56 -11.94 21.41 7.56
C GLN A 56 -11.26 21.86 6.26
N PHE A 57 -10.92 20.91 5.38
CA PHE A 57 -10.54 21.24 4.01
C PHE A 57 -11.72 21.98 3.36
N GLN A 58 -11.70 23.31 3.37
CA GLN A 58 -12.78 24.13 2.85
C GLN A 58 -12.69 24.35 1.34
N ARG A 59 -11.54 24.00 0.72
CA ARG A 59 -11.32 24.22 -0.72
C ARG A 59 -10.81 22.96 -1.38
N ILE A 60 -11.33 22.68 -2.58
CA ILE A 60 -10.83 21.62 -3.46
C ILE A 60 -9.36 21.85 -3.83
N GLU A 61 -8.96 23.12 -3.93
CA GLU A 61 -7.58 23.55 -4.18
C GLU A 61 -6.63 23.05 -3.08
N ASP A 62 -7.02 23.12 -1.81
CA ASP A 62 -6.23 22.60 -0.67
C ASP A 62 -6.06 21.08 -0.74
N TYR A 63 -7.07 20.38 -1.25
CA TYR A 63 -7.00 18.92 -1.49
C TYR A 63 -6.08 18.57 -2.66
N THR A 64 -5.99 19.44 -3.68
CA THR A 64 -5.21 19.22 -4.89
C THR A 64 -3.77 19.62 -4.77
N GLU A 65 -3.46 20.71 -4.06
CA GLU A 65 -2.09 21.21 -3.89
C GLU A 65 -1.38 20.65 -2.66
N GLY A 66 -2.12 20.28 -1.62
CA GLY A 66 -1.62 19.84 -0.31
C GLY A 66 -1.00 20.98 0.50
N SER A 67 -1.01 20.85 1.82
CA SER A 67 -0.39 21.82 2.71
C SER A 67 1.11 22.01 2.40
N PRO A 68 1.65 23.23 2.51
CA PRO A 68 3.10 23.47 2.45
C PRO A 68 3.89 22.61 3.44
N LEU A 69 3.33 22.35 4.62
CA LEU A 69 3.94 21.48 5.64
C LEU A 69 4.10 20.05 5.14
N ASP A 70 3.04 19.44 4.58
CA ASP A 70 3.06 18.08 4.06
C ASP A 70 4.01 17.94 2.86
N ARG A 71 4.05 18.97 2.01
CA ARG A 71 4.97 19.03 0.87
C ARG A 71 6.42 19.08 1.32
N ASN A 72 6.75 19.98 2.25
CA ASN A 72 8.12 20.16 2.72
C ASN A 72 8.62 18.97 3.50
N ALA A 73 7.77 18.33 4.33
CA ALA A 73 8.10 17.09 5.04
C ALA A 73 8.39 15.95 4.06
N SER A 74 7.55 15.78 3.04
CA SER A 74 7.76 14.76 2.01
C SER A 74 9.05 15.01 1.23
N LEU A 75 9.32 16.25 0.81
CA LEU A 75 10.53 16.62 0.08
C LEU A 75 11.79 16.39 0.93
N LEU A 76 11.77 16.77 2.21
CA LEU A 76 12.87 16.53 3.14
C LEU A 76 13.20 15.04 3.24
N LEU A 77 12.18 14.18 3.43
CA LEU A 77 12.40 12.74 3.50
C LEU A 77 12.95 12.15 2.19
N ILE A 78 12.50 12.65 1.03
CA ILE A 78 13.04 12.22 -0.27
C ILE A 78 14.51 12.61 -0.39
N VAL A 79 14.87 13.86 -0.06
CA VAL A 79 16.27 14.34 -0.13
C VAL A 79 17.17 13.54 0.81
N VAL A 80 16.77 13.38 2.07
CA VAL A 80 17.53 12.58 3.06
C VAL A 80 17.62 11.12 2.62
N GLY A 81 16.55 10.57 2.03
CA GLY A 81 16.53 9.23 1.46
C GLY A 81 17.49 9.06 0.30
N MET A 82 17.54 10.03 -0.64
CA MET A 82 18.51 10.02 -1.74
C MET A 82 19.95 10.10 -1.22
N VAL A 83 20.24 10.96 -0.25
CA VAL A 83 21.57 11.04 0.38
C VAL A 83 21.95 9.70 1.01
N ALA A 84 21.00 9.02 1.68
CA ALA A 84 21.25 7.70 2.23
C ALA A 84 21.56 6.65 1.14
N LEU A 85 20.88 6.70 -0.01
CA LEU A 85 21.14 5.80 -1.14
C LEU A 85 22.46 6.08 -1.83
N LEU A 86 22.86 7.35 -1.99
CA LEU A 86 24.15 7.73 -2.57
C LEU A 86 25.35 7.18 -1.78
N ARG A 87 25.18 6.95 -0.48
CA ARG A 87 26.20 6.33 0.38
C ARG A 87 26.26 4.79 0.25
N ARG A 88 25.35 4.18 -0.53
CA ARG A 88 25.25 2.73 -0.72
C ARG A 88 25.82 2.33 -2.09
N ARG A 89 26.49 1.19 -2.13
CA ARG A 89 26.98 0.60 -3.38
C ARG A 89 25.82 -0.12 -4.09
N ILE A 90 25.12 0.58 -4.97
CA ILE A 90 23.99 0.07 -5.76
C ILE A 90 24.46 -0.08 -7.20
N ASP A 91 24.19 -1.25 -7.79
CA ASP A 91 24.37 -1.47 -9.22
C ASP A 91 23.13 -0.97 -9.97
N TRP A 92 23.15 0.31 -10.32
CA TRP A 92 22.03 0.97 -10.99
C TRP A 92 21.71 0.35 -12.34
N GLY A 93 22.74 -0.11 -13.10
CA GLY A 93 22.51 -0.78 -14.38
C GLY A 93 21.65 -2.03 -14.21
N ARG A 94 21.97 -2.85 -13.21
CA ARG A 94 21.19 -4.04 -12.87
C ARG A 94 19.80 -3.68 -12.34
N VAL A 95 19.69 -2.67 -11.47
CA VAL A 95 18.41 -2.20 -10.96
C VAL A 95 17.46 -1.83 -12.10
N PHE A 96 17.92 -1.04 -13.06
CA PHE A 96 17.12 -0.65 -14.24
C PHE A 96 16.80 -1.85 -15.13
N ALA A 97 17.77 -2.69 -15.46
CA ALA A 97 17.57 -3.85 -16.33
C ALA A 97 16.56 -4.85 -15.74
N SER A 98 16.69 -5.17 -14.45
CA SER A 98 15.78 -6.11 -13.76
C SER A 98 14.39 -5.53 -13.53
N ASN A 99 14.24 -4.21 -13.50
CA ASN A 99 12.97 -3.55 -13.13
C ASN A 99 12.45 -2.62 -14.23
N ARG A 100 12.78 -2.92 -15.50
CA ARG A 100 12.49 -2.08 -16.67
C ARG A 100 11.04 -1.62 -16.76
N TRP A 101 10.06 -2.48 -16.41
CA TRP A 101 8.64 -2.13 -16.52
C TRP A 101 8.18 -1.16 -15.43
N VAL A 102 8.77 -1.21 -14.23
CA VAL A 102 8.53 -0.20 -13.18
C VAL A 102 9.04 1.17 -13.68
N PHE A 103 10.27 1.21 -14.15
CA PHE A 103 10.87 2.46 -14.62
C PHE A 103 10.22 2.98 -15.91
N ALA A 104 9.82 2.11 -16.84
CA ALA A 104 9.09 2.51 -18.05
C ALA A 104 7.74 3.13 -17.69
N PHE A 105 6.99 2.57 -16.72
CA PHE A 105 5.74 3.12 -16.24
C PHE A 105 5.93 4.50 -15.60
N PHE A 106 6.89 4.66 -14.69
CA PHE A 106 7.18 5.96 -14.05
C PHE A 106 7.72 6.99 -15.05
N PHE A 107 8.52 6.55 -16.02
CA PHE A 107 9.01 7.42 -17.09
C PHE A 107 7.87 7.90 -17.99
N TYR A 108 6.95 7.01 -18.36
CA TYR A 108 5.76 7.39 -19.10
C TYR A 108 4.89 8.40 -18.32
N CYS A 109 4.70 8.19 -17.02
CA CYS A 109 4.02 9.16 -16.15
C CYS A 109 4.68 10.55 -16.19
N LEU A 110 6.01 10.63 -16.23
CA LEU A 110 6.75 11.88 -16.38
C LEU A 110 6.53 12.51 -17.77
N VAL A 111 6.70 11.72 -18.84
CA VAL A 111 6.52 12.20 -20.22
C VAL A 111 5.07 12.67 -20.45
N SER A 112 4.09 12.03 -19.82
CA SER A 112 2.69 12.40 -19.96
C SER A 112 2.34 13.80 -19.41
N LEU A 113 3.25 14.43 -18.67
CA LEU A 113 3.11 15.82 -18.24
C LEU A 113 3.19 16.82 -19.42
N ILE A 114 3.79 16.43 -20.54
CA ILE A 114 3.94 17.30 -21.73
C ILE A 114 2.58 17.72 -22.32
N TRP A 115 1.58 16.82 -22.24
CA TRP A 115 0.22 17.10 -22.73
C TRP A 115 -0.81 17.28 -21.62
N SER A 116 -0.36 17.36 -20.37
CA SER A 116 -1.21 17.64 -19.22
C SER A 116 -1.65 19.10 -19.19
N ASP A 117 -2.91 19.37 -18.86
CA ASP A 117 -3.40 20.73 -18.62
C ASP A 117 -2.72 21.39 -17.40
N TYR A 118 -2.20 20.58 -16.47
CA TYR A 118 -1.58 21.03 -15.21
C TYR A 118 -0.20 20.40 -14.98
N PRO A 119 0.79 20.63 -15.88
CA PRO A 119 2.07 19.91 -15.86
C PRO A 119 2.86 20.13 -14.58
N PHE A 120 2.84 21.34 -14.01
CA PHE A 120 3.57 21.66 -12.80
C PHE A 120 2.99 20.97 -11.55
N VAL A 121 1.66 20.89 -11.44
CA VAL A 121 0.99 20.16 -10.35
C VAL A 121 1.26 18.64 -10.48
N GLY A 122 1.14 18.10 -11.69
CA GLY A 122 1.47 16.72 -11.99
C GLY A 122 2.93 16.39 -11.66
N PHE A 123 3.88 17.28 -11.98
CA PHE A 123 5.29 17.10 -11.65
C PHE A 123 5.56 17.03 -10.14
N LYS A 124 4.94 17.90 -9.34
CA LYS A 124 5.03 17.84 -7.86
C LYS A 124 4.52 16.49 -7.33
N ARG A 125 3.43 15.98 -7.91
CA ARG A 125 2.85 14.66 -7.54
C ARG A 125 3.76 13.52 -7.97
N TRP A 126 4.35 13.61 -9.16
CA TRP A 126 5.29 12.62 -9.68
C TRP A 126 6.53 12.51 -8.79
N ILE A 127 7.11 13.63 -8.33
CA ILE A 127 8.24 13.62 -7.38
C ILE A 127 7.86 12.87 -6.09
N LYS A 128 6.66 13.08 -5.56
CA LYS A 128 6.20 12.36 -4.36
C LYS A 128 6.08 10.85 -4.61
N ASP A 129 5.63 10.44 -5.81
CA ASP A 129 5.54 9.02 -6.15
C ASP A 129 6.92 8.39 -6.38
N VAL A 130 7.88 9.12 -6.94
CA VAL A 130 9.29 8.71 -6.96
C VAL A 130 9.83 8.55 -5.54
N GLY A 131 9.35 9.32 -4.58
CA GLY A 131 9.62 9.15 -3.16
C GLY A 131 9.31 7.73 -2.66
N ASN A 132 8.22 7.10 -3.12
CA ASN A 132 7.93 5.71 -2.79
C ASN A 132 9.04 4.76 -3.28
N ILE A 133 9.58 4.98 -4.50
CA ILE A 133 10.71 4.19 -5.03
C ILE A 133 11.95 4.38 -4.14
N VAL A 134 12.28 5.62 -3.77
CA VAL A 134 13.41 5.93 -2.89
C VAL A 134 13.29 5.19 -1.56
N MET A 135 12.10 5.22 -0.93
CA MET A 135 11.86 4.54 0.34
C MET A 135 11.99 3.02 0.23
N VAL A 136 11.45 2.44 -0.84
CA VAL A 136 11.56 1.01 -1.12
C VAL A 136 13.01 0.62 -1.37
N LEU A 137 13.77 1.42 -2.14
CA LEU A 137 15.19 1.16 -2.37
C LEU A 137 16.01 1.19 -1.07
N ILE A 138 15.70 2.09 -0.13
CA ILE A 138 16.35 2.10 1.20
C ILE A 138 16.11 0.78 1.93
N ILE A 139 14.88 0.27 1.94
CA ILE A 139 14.55 -1.01 2.59
C ILE A 139 15.27 -2.17 1.90
N LEU A 140 15.19 -2.26 0.58
CA LEU A 140 15.68 -3.42 -0.19
C LEU A 140 17.20 -3.45 -0.35
N THR A 141 17.88 -2.32 -0.16
CA THR A 141 19.34 -2.24 -0.18
C THR A 141 20.00 -2.43 1.19
N GLU A 142 19.23 -2.68 2.24
CA GLU A 142 19.76 -3.10 3.55
C GLU A 142 20.51 -4.45 3.47
N SER A 143 21.41 -4.67 4.40
CA SER A 143 22.21 -5.92 4.45
C SER A 143 21.34 -7.18 4.51
N ASP A 144 20.25 -7.14 5.25
CA ASP A 144 19.18 -8.13 5.24
C ASP A 144 17.86 -7.41 4.96
N HIS A 145 17.48 -7.39 3.67
CA HIS A 145 16.27 -6.69 3.22
C HIS A 145 14.98 -7.30 3.79
N VAL A 146 14.98 -8.60 4.11
CA VAL A 146 13.82 -9.26 4.72
C VAL A 146 13.61 -8.76 6.15
N GLN A 147 14.70 -8.70 6.96
CA GLN A 147 14.62 -8.14 8.31
C GLN A 147 14.33 -6.63 8.29
N ALA A 148 14.83 -5.91 7.29
CA ALA A 148 14.54 -4.49 7.10
C ALA A 148 13.05 -4.26 6.80
N ALA A 149 12.47 -5.00 5.86
CA ALA A 149 11.04 -4.94 5.57
C ALA A 149 10.19 -5.34 6.79
N LYS A 150 10.57 -6.42 7.50
CA LYS A 150 9.93 -6.80 8.77
C LYS A 150 9.99 -5.69 9.81
N ALA A 151 11.14 -5.03 9.98
CA ALA A 151 11.32 -3.95 10.96
C ALA A 151 10.38 -2.76 10.65
N VAL A 152 10.35 -2.32 9.39
CA VAL A 152 9.52 -1.20 8.96
C VAL A 152 8.04 -1.51 9.14
N LEU A 153 7.58 -2.69 8.68
CA LEU A 153 6.19 -3.10 8.82
C LEU A 153 5.79 -3.33 10.29
N ALA A 154 6.63 -4.01 11.08
CA ALA A 154 6.34 -4.23 12.49
C ALA A 154 6.24 -2.92 13.28
N ARG A 155 7.14 -1.96 13.05
CA ARG A 155 7.08 -0.64 13.69
C ARG A 155 5.86 0.16 13.25
N TYR A 156 5.58 0.18 11.95
CA TYR A 156 4.37 0.84 11.44
C TYR A 156 3.10 0.27 12.09
N THR A 157 2.95 -1.05 12.11
CA THR A 157 1.76 -1.70 12.68
C THR A 157 1.66 -1.50 14.20
N SER A 158 2.81 -1.48 14.89
CA SER A 158 2.89 -1.17 16.32
C SER A 158 2.51 0.28 16.66
N PHE A 159 2.65 1.18 15.71
CA PHE A 159 2.16 2.57 15.79
C PHE A 159 0.68 2.64 15.42
N ALA A 160 0.31 2.11 14.26
CA ALA A 160 -0.99 2.31 13.66
C ALA A 160 -2.14 1.69 14.47
N ILE A 161 -1.96 0.45 14.95
CA ILE A 161 -3.04 -0.31 15.62
C ILE A 161 -3.37 0.29 16.99
N PRO A 162 -2.43 0.41 17.96
CA PRO A 162 -2.76 0.90 19.30
C PRO A 162 -3.24 2.36 19.28
N LEU A 163 -2.62 3.20 18.45
CA LEU A 163 -2.98 4.61 18.38
C LEU A 163 -4.39 4.81 17.79
N SER A 164 -4.77 4.01 16.78
CA SER A 164 -6.14 4.02 16.24
C SER A 164 -7.17 3.62 17.28
N VAL A 165 -6.88 2.61 18.11
CA VAL A 165 -7.77 2.21 19.23
C VAL A 165 -7.97 3.37 20.22
N VAL A 166 -6.88 4.04 20.60
CA VAL A 166 -6.92 5.16 21.55
C VAL A 166 -7.70 6.33 20.96
N PHE A 167 -7.49 6.66 19.69
CA PHE A 167 -8.18 7.77 19.05
C PHE A 167 -9.68 7.51 18.90
N ILE A 168 -10.07 6.33 18.47
CA ILE A 168 -11.49 6.00 18.35
C ILE A 168 -12.20 6.02 19.73
N LYS A 169 -11.51 5.56 20.79
CA LYS A 169 -12.12 5.45 22.13
C LYS A 169 -12.13 6.77 22.90
N TYR A 170 -11.02 7.52 22.85
CA TYR A 170 -10.80 8.63 23.77
C TYR A 170 -10.70 10.01 23.11
N PHE A 171 -10.47 10.09 21.80
CA PHE A 171 -10.28 11.34 21.06
C PHE A 171 -11.21 11.34 19.84
N SER A 172 -12.52 11.57 20.11
CA SER A 172 -13.56 11.53 19.06
C SER A 172 -13.30 12.47 17.89
N GLY A 173 -12.78 13.67 18.16
CA GLY A 173 -12.41 14.65 17.11
C GLY A 173 -11.25 14.20 16.21
N LEU A 174 -10.40 13.25 16.66
CA LEU A 174 -9.31 12.70 15.87
C LEU A 174 -9.65 11.33 15.28
N GLY A 175 -10.32 10.48 16.03
CA GLY A 175 -10.56 9.09 15.65
C GLY A 175 -11.86 8.82 14.92
N ARG A 176 -12.75 9.83 14.83
CA ARG A 176 -14.07 9.71 14.18
C ARG A 176 -14.29 10.89 13.24
N TYR A 177 -15.14 10.69 12.25
CA TYR A 177 -15.70 11.74 11.42
C TYR A 177 -17.20 11.54 11.35
N TYR A 178 -17.94 12.59 11.09
CA TYR A 178 -19.39 12.53 10.93
C TYR A 178 -19.72 12.81 9.48
N ASN A 179 -20.53 11.93 8.88
CA ASN A 179 -21.03 12.18 7.53
C ASN A 179 -21.91 13.44 7.58
N PRO A 180 -21.59 14.49 6.82
CA PRO A 180 -22.35 15.75 6.88
C PRO A 180 -23.80 15.63 6.42
N PHE A 181 -24.17 14.52 5.74
CA PHE A 181 -25.50 14.27 5.20
C PHE A 181 -26.34 13.31 6.04
N SER A 182 -25.76 12.20 6.50
CA SER A 182 -26.50 11.22 7.33
C SER A 182 -26.34 11.46 8.84
N GLY A 183 -25.38 12.28 9.26
CA GLY A 183 -25.02 12.46 10.67
C GLY A 183 -24.34 11.23 11.29
N GLU A 184 -24.18 10.14 10.55
CA GLU A 184 -23.58 8.92 11.05
C GLU A 184 -22.07 9.08 11.35
N ALA A 185 -21.66 8.51 12.48
CA ALA A 185 -20.25 8.50 12.88
C ALA A 185 -19.49 7.42 12.10
N GLY A 186 -18.47 7.84 11.34
CA GLY A 186 -17.47 6.96 10.77
C GLY A 186 -16.22 6.91 11.64
N TYR A 187 -15.58 5.74 11.75
CA TYR A 187 -14.37 5.53 12.53
C TYR A 187 -13.16 5.51 11.61
N CYS A 188 -12.25 6.45 11.82
CA CYS A 188 -11.05 6.61 10.97
C CYS A 188 -9.73 6.34 11.71
N GLY A 189 -9.74 6.29 13.04
CA GLY A 189 -8.50 6.07 13.82
C GLY A 189 -7.42 7.09 13.47
N ILE A 190 -6.24 6.61 13.05
CA ILE A 190 -5.15 7.48 12.58
C ILE A 190 -5.32 7.93 11.12
N ALA A 191 -6.19 7.32 10.34
CA ALA A 191 -6.44 7.63 8.94
C ALA A 191 -7.44 8.77 8.74
N SER A 192 -7.63 9.27 7.51
CA SER A 192 -8.56 10.35 7.21
C SER A 192 -10.01 9.89 7.11
N ASN A 193 -10.24 8.62 6.72
CA ASN A 193 -11.56 8.01 6.57
C ASN A 193 -11.53 6.50 6.87
N LYS A 194 -12.71 5.87 6.90
CA LYS A 194 -12.88 4.45 7.22
C LYS A 194 -12.20 3.51 6.21
N ASN A 195 -12.18 3.87 4.93
CA ASN A 195 -11.58 3.04 3.88
C ASN A 195 -10.06 3.03 3.98
N GLU A 196 -9.45 4.18 4.26
CA GLU A 196 -8.01 4.29 4.52
C GLU A 196 -7.61 3.55 5.80
N LEU A 197 -8.42 3.64 6.87
CA LEU A 197 -8.22 2.83 8.07
C LEU A 197 -8.27 1.34 7.72
N GLY A 198 -9.30 0.89 7.00
CA GLY A 198 -9.42 -0.49 6.54
C GLY A 198 -8.21 -0.93 5.71
N CYS A 199 -7.72 -0.06 4.83
CA CYS A 199 -6.53 -0.27 4.02
C CYS A 199 -5.28 -0.51 4.90
N ALA A 200 -5.03 0.33 5.88
CA ALA A 200 -3.93 0.14 6.81
C ALA A 200 -4.07 -1.18 7.60
N LEU A 201 -5.29 -1.51 8.02
CA LEU A 201 -5.57 -2.70 8.83
C LEU A 201 -5.37 -4.01 8.09
N PHE A 202 -5.81 -4.12 6.81
CA PHE A 202 -5.57 -5.38 6.10
C PHE A 202 -4.08 -5.63 5.85
N ILE A 203 -3.30 -4.59 5.58
CA ILE A 203 -1.84 -4.71 5.46
C ILE A 203 -1.23 -5.19 6.77
N CYS A 204 -1.60 -4.55 7.88
CA CYS A 204 -1.14 -4.95 9.22
C CYS A 204 -1.52 -6.41 9.52
N GLY A 205 -2.75 -6.82 9.19
CA GLY A 205 -3.23 -8.16 9.46
C GLY A 205 -2.52 -9.23 8.66
N VAL A 206 -2.38 -9.05 7.35
CA VAL A 206 -1.63 -9.97 6.48
C VAL A 206 -0.18 -10.10 6.95
N PHE A 207 0.46 -8.98 7.30
CA PHE A 207 1.82 -8.99 7.85
C PHE A 207 1.92 -9.79 9.16
N TRP A 208 1.02 -9.56 10.12
CA TRP A 208 1.07 -10.25 11.42
C TRP A 208 0.73 -11.74 11.31
N VAL A 209 -0.20 -12.13 10.43
CA VAL A 209 -0.46 -13.55 10.15
C VAL A 209 0.80 -14.21 9.59
N TRP A 210 1.46 -13.57 8.63
CA TRP A 210 2.70 -14.09 8.06
C TRP A 210 3.84 -14.16 9.09
N ASP A 211 4.07 -13.10 9.89
CA ASP A 211 5.15 -13.05 10.89
C ASP A 211 4.93 -14.06 12.04
N LEU A 212 3.67 -14.30 12.42
CA LEU A 212 3.31 -15.33 13.40
C LEU A 212 3.67 -16.74 12.92
N LEU A 213 3.41 -17.01 11.62
CA LEU A 213 3.74 -18.31 11.03
C LEU A 213 5.26 -18.48 10.87
N GLU A 214 5.99 -17.42 10.57
CA GLU A 214 7.45 -17.43 10.51
C GLU A 214 8.08 -17.72 11.88
N MET A 215 7.54 -17.11 12.94
CA MET A 215 8.02 -17.36 14.29
C MET A 215 7.91 -18.85 14.68
N ARG A 216 6.82 -19.51 14.32
CA ARG A 216 6.62 -20.95 14.59
C ARG A 216 7.58 -21.86 13.82
N SER A 217 8.05 -21.43 12.66
CA SER A 217 8.97 -22.23 11.81
C SER A 217 10.44 -22.12 12.26
N ALA A 218 10.80 -21.10 13.02
CA ALA A 218 12.19 -20.77 13.39
C ALA A 218 12.76 -21.57 14.60
N GLY A 219 12.05 -22.51 15.17
CA GLY A 219 12.40 -23.66 16.03
C GLY A 219 13.43 -23.56 17.17
N ASN A 220 14.15 -22.45 17.40
CA ASN A 220 15.24 -22.41 18.39
C ASN A 220 15.45 -21.04 19.03
N ARG A 221 14.44 -20.57 19.82
CA ARG A 221 14.54 -19.35 20.62
C ARG A 221 14.24 -19.61 22.10
N ASN A 222 14.73 -18.72 22.96
CA ASN A 222 14.52 -18.74 24.40
C ASN A 222 12.99 -18.69 24.70
N ARG A 223 12.44 -19.78 25.30
CA ARG A 223 11.00 -19.97 25.57
C ARG A 223 10.28 -18.76 26.18
N LYS A 224 10.98 -17.99 27.05
CA LYS A 224 10.39 -16.82 27.73
C LYS A 224 10.21 -15.64 26.78
N THR A 225 11.20 -15.37 25.92
CA THR A 225 11.13 -14.31 24.89
C THR A 225 10.04 -14.62 23.87
N ASP A 226 9.94 -15.87 23.45
CA ASP A 226 8.94 -16.31 22.48
C ASP A 226 7.51 -16.18 22.99
N ARG A 227 7.25 -16.42 24.29
CA ARG A 227 5.92 -16.24 24.90
C ARG A 227 5.47 -14.78 24.86
N ILE A 228 6.35 -13.83 25.23
CA ILE A 228 6.01 -12.40 25.20
C ILE A 228 5.77 -11.94 23.76
N ASP A 229 6.60 -12.38 22.80
CA ASP A 229 6.44 -12.06 21.40
C ASP A 229 5.13 -12.61 20.83
N LEU A 230 4.74 -13.80 21.23
CA LEU A 230 3.45 -14.40 20.85
C LEU A 230 2.28 -13.60 21.44
N LEU A 231 2.33 -13.24 22.72
CA LEU A 231 1.29 -12.45 23.38
C LEU A 231 1.11 -11.07 22.72
N VAL A 232 2.22 -10.40 22.38
CA VAL A 232 2.17 -9.11 21.65
C VAL A 232 1.47 -9.26 20.30
N ARG A 233 1.81 -10.28 19.52
CA ARG A 233 1.18 -10.53 18.21
C ARG A 233 -0.31 -10.80 18.35
N ILE A 234 -0.70 -11.64 19.32
CA ILE A 234 -2.09 -11.95 19.61
C ILE A 234 -2.84 -10.67 20.03
N ALA A 235 -2.27 -9.87 20.94
CA ALA A 235 -2.89 -8.62 21.36
C ALA A 235 -3.09 -7.64 20.20
N LEU A 236 -2.09 -7.48 19.33
CA LEU A 236 -2.22 -6.63 18.13
C LEU A 236 -3.25 -7.17 17.14
N LEU A 237 -3.35 -8.49 16.96
CA LEU A 237 -4.37 -9.10 16.10
C LEU A 237 -5.79 -8.95 16.69
N LEU A 238 -5.96 -9.04 18.01
CA LEU A 238 -7.24 -8.79 18.67
C LEU A 238 -7.66 -7.32 18.53
N MET A 239 -6.73 -6.38 18.75
CA MET A 239 -6.98 -4.96 18.52
C MET A 239 -7.35 -4.69 17.04
N LEU A 240 -6.65 -5.33 16.09
CA LEU A 240 -6.91 -5.24 14.67
C LEU A 240 -8.32 -5.76 14.33
N GLY A 241 -8.73 -6.89 14.86
CA GLY A 241 -10.06 -7.44 14.66
C GLY A 241 -11.16 -6.46 15.12
N TRP A 242 -10.97 -5.83 16.29
CA TRP A 242 -11.88 -4.80 16.78
C TRP A 242 -11.89 -3.55 15.87
N LEU A 243 -10.72 -3.12 15.37
CA LEU A 243 -10.62 -1.99 14.46
C LEU A 243 -11.27 -2.29 13.10
N MET A 244 -11.16 -3.53 12.59
CA MET A 244 -11.83 -3.95 11.35
C MET A 244 -13.34 -3.88 11.46
N ASP A 245 -13.90 -4.30 12.60
CA ASP A 245 -15.33 -4.12 12.90
C ASP A 245 -15.71 -2.63 12.85
N LYS A 246 -14.92 -1.76 13.50
CA LYS A 246 -15.19 -0.31 13.51
C LYS A 246 -15.02 0.36 12.15
N ALA A 247 -14.02 -0.05 11.37
CA ALA A 247 -13.80 0.48 10.02
C ALA A 247 -14.99 0.16 9.07
N ASN A 248 -15.71 -0.92 9.33
CA ASN A 248 -16.87 -1.37 8.54
C ASN A 248 -16.61 -1.28 7.02
N SER A 249 -15.42 -1.77 6.60
CA SER A 249 -15.00 -1.77 5.20
C SER A 249 -14.95 -3.20 4.68
N MET A 250 -15.97 -3.59 3.92
CA MET A 250 -16.08 -4.95 3.36
C MET A 250 -14.91 -5.26 2.43
N THR A 251 -14.50 -4.31 1.59
CA THR A 251 -13.35 -4.49 0.70
C THR A 251 -12.06 -4.77 1.48
N ALA A 252 -11.81 -4.03 2.57
CA ALA A 252 -10.64 -4.26 3.40
C ALA A 252 -10.69 -5.62 4.11
N LEU A 253 -11.86 -6.04 4.57
CA LEU A 253 -12.07 -7.36 5.18
C LEU A 253 -11.79 -8.48 4.16
N MET A 254 -12.31 -8.36 2.93
CA MET A 254 -12.04 -9.32 1.85
C MET A 254 -10.55 -9.37 1.51
N CYS A 255 -9.88 -8.21 1.45
CA CYS A 255 -8.44 -8.15 1.25
C CYS A 255 -7.65 -8.85 2.36
N LEU A 256 -8.05 -8.69 3.60
CA LEU A 256 -7.45 -9.39 4.74
C LEU A 256 -7.64 -10.91 4.61
N ILE A 257 -8.85 -11.36 4.30
CA ILE A 257 -9.18 -12.79 4.13
C ILE A 257 -8.37 -13.39 2.98
N ILE A 258 -8.36 -12.74 1.80
CA ILE A 258 -7.59 -13.20 0.63
C ILE A 258 -6.11 -13.23 0.95
N GLY A 259 -5.57 -12.15 1.51
CA GLY A 259 -4.14 -12.03 1.80
C GLY A 259 -3.68 -13.04 2.85
N ALA A 260 -4.38 -13.14 3.96
CA ALA A 260 -4.09 -14.13 5.01
C ALA A 260 -4.31 -15.57 4.48
N GLY A 261 -5.36 -15.79 3.69
CA GLY A 261 -5.64 -17.05 3.03
C GLY A 261 -4.49 -17.51 2.13
N ILE A 262 -3.93 -16.62 1.30
CA ILE A 262 -2.75 -16.93 0.48
C ILE A 262 -1.56 -17.30 1.36
N VAL A 263 -1.29 -16.54 2.41
CA VAL A 263 -0.17 -16.81 3.32
C VAL A 263 -0.32 -18.18 3.99
N LEU A 264 -1.52 -18.54 4.43
CA LEU A 264 -1.83 -19.84 5.03
C LEU A 264 -1.76 -20.96 4.00
N PHE A 265 -2.40 -20.79 2.83
CA PHE A 265 -2.46 -21.78 1.76
C PHE A 265 -1.08 -22.16 1.25
N MET A 266 -0.18 -21.19 1.08
CA MET A 266 1.19 -21.42 0.61
C MET A 266 2.07 -22.21 1.61
N ARG A 267 1.59 -22.50 2.82
CA ARG A 267 2.24 -23.42 3.77
C ARG A 267 2.09 -24.90 3.35
N PHE A 268 1.05 -25.23 2.62
CA PHE A 268 0.82 -26.61 2.18
C PHE A 268 1.73 -26.96 0.99
N PRO A 269 2.41 -28.14 1.01
CA PRO A 269 3.26 -28.58 -0.11
C PRO A 269 2.51 -28.66 -1.45
N PHE A 270 1.24 -29.05 -1.42
CA PHE A 270 0.35 -29.07 -2.57
C PHE A 270 0.25 -27.67 -3.22
N ALA A 271 -0.01 -26.63 -2.43
CA ALA A 271 -0.16 -25.26 -2.95
C ALA A 271 1.13 -24.77 -3.65
N ARG A 272 2.29 -25.09 -3.08
CA ARG A 272 3.59 -24.76 -3.69
C ARG A 272 3.78 -25.41 -5.06
N ARG A 273 3.28 -26.62 -5.26
CA ARG A 273 3.32 -27.31 -6.57
C ARG A 273 2.48 -26.59 -7.62
N GLN A 274 1.40 -25.89 -7.20
CA GLN A 274 0.51 -25.14 -8.10
C GLN A 274 1.13 -23.83 -8.59
N VAL A 275 2.17 -23.31 -7.94
CA VAL A 275 2.84 -22.05 -8.32
C VAL A 275 3.34 -22.08 -9.77
N ARG A 276 3.71 -23.24 -10.29
CA ARG A 276 4.13 -23.40 -11.70
C ARG A 276 3.04 -22.98 -12.69
N TYR A 277 1.77 -23.13 -12.32
CA TYR A 277 0.60 -22.79 -13.15
C TYR A 277 0.05 -21.38 -12.89
N LEU A 278 0.75 -20.55 -12.11
CA LEU A 278 0.28 -19.21 -11.73
C LEU A 278 -0.13 -18.37 -12.95
N GLY A 279 0.65 -18.45 -14.05
CA GLY A 279 0.31 -17.74 -15.30
C GLY A 279 -1.01 -18.22 -15.91
N THR A 280 -1.26 -19.53 -15.91
CA THR A 280 -2.52 -20.12 -16.39
C THR A 280 -3.70 -19.66 -15.54
N TYR A 281 -3.55 -19.68 -14.19
CA TYR A 281 -4.60 -19.21 -13.30
C TYR A 281 -4.89 -17.71 -13.49
N SER A 282 -3.84 -16.89 -13.65
CA SER A 282 -4.02 -15.46 -13.92
C SER A 282 -4.75 -15.23 -15.24
N LEU A 283 -4.44 -16.00 -16.29
CA LEU A 283 -5.14 -15.95 -17.57
C LEU A 283 -6.62 -16.35 -17.43
N VAL A 284 -6.90 -17.47 -16.77
CA VAL A 284 -8.28 -17.93 -16.54
C VAL A 284 -9.08 -16.92 -15.76
N VAL A 285 -8.52 -16.36 -14.67
CA VAL A 285 -9.19 -15.31 -13.90
C VAL A 285 -9.42 -14.06 -14.75
N GLY A 286 -8.46 -13.65 -15.57
CA GLY A 286 -8.63 -12.53 -16.51
C GLY A 286 -9.75 -12.77 -17.51
N LEU A 287 -9.82 -13.97 -18.11
CA LEU A 287 -10.90 -14.34 -19.03
C LEU A 287 -12.27 -14.39 -18.35
N LEU A 288 -12.34 -14.89 -17.11
CA LEU A 288 -13.58 -14.88 -16.32
C LEU A 288 -14.05 -13.48 -16.01
N ILE A 289 -13.12 -12.56 -15.66
CA ILE A 289 -13.45 -11.15 -15.45
C ILE A 289 -13.98 -10.53 -16.74
N ILE A 290 -13.32 -10.76 -17.88
CA ILE A 290 -13.80 -10.26 -19.18
C ILE A 290 -15.20 -10.81 -19.47
N ALA A 291 -15.43 -12.11 -19.29
CA ALA A 291 -16.74 -12.73 -19.51
C ALA A 291 -17.83 -12.12 -18.60
N LEU A 292 -17.51 -11.86 -17.32
CA LEU A 292 -18.42 -11.25 -16.36
C LEU A 292 -18.95 -9.88 -16.84
N TYR A 293 -18.11 -9.10 -17.53
CA TYR A 293 -18.47 -7.76 -18.00
C TYR A 293 -18.99 -7.72 -19.45
N THR A 294 -18.64 -8.72 -20.27
CA THR A 294 -19.05 -8.74 -21.69
C THR A 294 -20.31 -9.55 -21.94
N VAL A 295 -20.62 -10.51 -21.07
CA VAL A 295 -21.84 -11.31 -21.22
C VAL A 295 -22.99 -10.65 -20.46
N PRO A 296 -24.05 -10.21 -21.18
CA PRO A 296 -25.19 -9.54 -20.56
C PRO A 296 -25.85 -10.40 -19.47
N GLY A 297 -26.23 -9.79 -18.38
CA GLY A 297 -26.94 -10.43 -17.26
C GLY A 297 -26.07 -11.20 -16.25
N ILE A 298 -24.82 -11.56 -16.57
CA ILE A 298 -23.96 -12.30 -15.61
C ILE A 298 -23.56 -11.40 -14.44
N PHE A 299 -23.19 -10.15 -14.72
CA PHE A 299 -22.81 -9.20 -13.67
C PHE A 299 -23.97 -8.91 -12.73
N GLU A 300 -25.15 -8.59 -13.29
CA GLU A 300 -26.37 -8.29 -12.55
C GLU A 300 -26.79 -9.47 -11.66
N THR A 301 -26.90 -10.67 -12.23
CA THR A 301 -27.24 -11.88 -11.51
C THR A 301 -26.22 -12.19 -10.38
N SER A 302 -24.93 -11.95 -10.62
CA SER A 302 -23.88 -12.15 -9.63
C SER A 302 -24.00 -11.16 -8.46
N MET A 303 -24.38 -9.92 -8.72
CA MET A 303 -24.60 -8.90 -7.68
C MET A 303 -25.84 -9.20 -6.85
N GLU A 304 -26.94 -9.59 -7.50
CA GLU A 304 -28.17 -10.03 -6.84
C GLU A 304 -27.95 -11.23 -5.93
N MET A 305 -27.21 -12.25 -6.38
CA MET A 305 -26.85 -13.41 -5.54
C MET A 305 -26.02 -13.04 -4.31
N LEU A 306 -25.23 -11.96 -4.38
CA LEU A 306 -24.45 -11.43 -3.27
C LEU A 306 -25.25 -10.47 -2.37
N GLY A 307 -26.56 -10.26 -2.69
CA GLY A 307 -27.41 -9.31 -1.95
C GLY A 307 -26.92 -7.87 -2.04
N ARG A 308 -26.26 -7.50 -3.16
CA ARG A 308 -25.67 -6.19 -3.38
C ARG A 308 -26.36 -5.44 -4.52
N ASP A 309 -26.43 -4.12 -4.35
CA ASP A 309 -26.87 -3.23 -5.42
C ASP A 309 -25.88 -3.28 -6.60
N THR A 310 -26.40 -3.38 -7.81
CA THR A 310 -25.65 -3.39 -9.07
C THR A 310 -24.85 -2.10 -9.28
N THR A 311 -25.24 -1.00 -8.66
CA THR A 311 -24.55 0.29 -8.73
C THR A 311 -23.21 0.31 -7.98
N LEU A 312 -22.83 -0.77 -7.27
CA LEU A 312 -21.63 -0.78 -6.40
C LEU A 312 -21.54 0.47 -5.50
N THR A 313 -22.66 0.86 -4.90
CA THR A 313 -22.80 2.11 -4.11
C THR A 313 -22.59 3.40 -4.92
N GLY A 314 -23.13 3.45 -6.17
CA GLY A 314 -23.06 4.62 -7.06
C GLY A 314 -21.74 4.79 -7.82
N ARG A 315 -20.81 3.81 -7.74
CA ARG A 315 -19.52 3.89 -8.45
C ARG A 315 -19.64 3.73 -9.94
N THR A 316 -20.55 2.88 -10.40
CA THR A 316 -20.81 2.67 -11.84
C THR A 316 -21.24 3.96 -12.53
N ASP A 317 -22.05 4.79 -11.86
CA ASP A 317 -22.52 6.08 -12.41
C ASP A 317 -21.34 7.05 -12.57
N ILE A 318 -20.42 7.08 -11.59
CA ILE A 318 -19.19 7.86 -11.68
C ILE A 318 -18.31 7.38 -12.83
N TRP A 319 -18.18 6.06 -13.04
CA TRP A 319 -17.39 5.51 -14.15
C TRP A 319 -17.96 5.93 -15.51
N VAL A 320 -19.28 5.86 -15.68
CA VAL A 320 -19.95 6.33 -16.90
C VAL A 320 -19.72 7.84 -17.09
N ALA A 321 -19.86 8.63 -16.03
CA ALA A 321 -19.58 10.06 -16.08
C ALA A 321 -18.12 10.35 -16.46
N CYS A 322 -17.15 9.64 -15.87
CA CYS A 322 -15.72 9.79 -16.21
C CYS A 322 -15.43 9.42 -17.67
N LEU A 323 -16.03 8.32 -18.18
CA LEU A 323 -15.83 7.88 -19.56
C LEU A 323 -16.52 8.78 -20.58
N SER A 324 -17.49 9.60 -20.16
CA SER A 324 -18.14 10.60 -21.03
C SER A 324 -17.29 11.86 -21.24
N VAL A 325 -16.26 12.08 -20.41
CA VAL A 325 -15.32 13.20 -20.57
C VAL A 325 -14.40 12.93 -21.76
N PRO A 326 -14.32 13.83 -22.76
CA PRO A 326 -13.45 13.63 -23.90
C PRO A 326 -11.98 13.71 -23.50
N ILE A 327 -11.27 12.61 -23.62
CA ILE A 327 -9.82 12.49 -23.42
C ILE A 327 -9.21 11.77 -24.62
N ASN A 328 -7.89 11.91 -24.79
CA ASN A 328 -7.18 11.09 -25.77
C ASN A 328 -7.18 9.62 -25.30
N PRO A 329 -7.81 8.66 -26.03
CA PRO A 329 -7.92 7.28 -25.56
C PRO A 329 -6.58 6.55 -25.48
N ILE A 330 -5.56 6.98 -26.25
CA ILE A 330 -4.24 6.35 -26.27
C ILE A 330 -3.34 6.92 -25.16
N LEU A 331 -3.34 8.25 -25.00
CA LEU A 331 -2.39 8.97 -24.13
C LEU A 331 -3.00 9.43 -22.79
N GLY A 332 -4.33 9.47 -22.67
CA GLY A 332 -5.04 10.00 -21.50
C GLY A 332 -4.94 11.53 -21.36
N ALA A 333 -5.40 12.03 -20.22
CA ALA A 333 -5.38 13.46 -19.87
C ALA A 333 -4.02 13.97 -19.34
N GLY A 334 -3.02 13.09 -19.23
CA GLY A 334 -1.75 13.40 -18.57
C GLY A 334 -1.76 13.01 -17.08
N TYR A 335 -0.57 12.78 -16.54
CA TYR A 335 -0.38 12.22 -15.20
C TYR A 335 -1.10 13.02 -14.11
N ARG A 336 -2.07 12.38 -13.45
CA ARG A 336 -2.91 12.91 -12.36
C ARG A 336 -3.59 14.26 -12.69
N SER A 337 -3.90 14.49 -13.97
CA SER A 337 -4.47 15.73 -14.50
C SER A 337 -5.98 15.64 -14.71
N PHE A 338 -6.55 14.44 -14.91
CA PHE A 338 -7.95 14.25 -15.27
C PHE A 338 -8.92 15.03 -14.37
N TRP A 339 -8.83 14.86 -13.04
CA TRP A 339 -9.74 15.49 -12.08
C TRP A 339 -9.60 17.01 -11.94
N GLN A 340 -8.61 17.60 -12.59
CA GLN A 340 -8.39 19.05 -12.65
C GLN A 340 -8.78 19.64 -14.01
N SER A 341 -9.02 18.77 -15.00
CA SER A 341 -9.35 19.21 -16.37
C SER A 341 -10.72 19.92 -16.41
N PRO A 342 -10.91 20.88 -17.31
CA PRO A 342 -12.21 21.55 -17.49
C PRO A 342 -13.35 20.58 -17.80
N GLY A 343 -13.05 19.43 -18.42
CA GLY A 343 -14.04 18.41 -18.76
C GLY A 343 -14.72 17.78 -17.56
N THR A 344 -14.10 17.81 -16.37
CA THR A 344 -14.67 17.24 -15.13
C THR A 344 -15.66 18.18 -14.43
N GLN A 345 -15.79 19.43 -14.88
CA GLN A 345 -16.74 20.40 -14.27
C GLN A 345 -18.17 19.87 -14.24
N ARG A 346 -18.61 19.18 -15.33
CA ARG A 346 -19.94 18.54 -15.40
C ARG A 346 -20.13 17.47 -14.33
N ILE A 347 -19.07 16.70 -14.01
CA ILE A 347 -19.11 15.70 -12.95
C ILE A 347 -19.30 16.39 -11.60
N PHE A 348 -18.62 17.51 -11.35
CA PHE A 348 -18.75 18.28 -10.12
C PHE A 348 -20.11 18.96 -9.96
N GLU A 349 -20.76 19.31 -11.05
CA GLU A 349 -22.13 19.83 -11.06
C GLU A 349 -23.18 18.73 -10.81
N GLN A 350 -22.95 17.53 -11.35
CA GLN A 350 -23.84 16.37 -11.18
C GLN A 350 -23.73 15.77 -9.77
N TYR A 351 -22.50 15.72 -9.22
CA TYR A 351 -22.24 15.13 -7.91
C TYR A 351 -21.85 16.22 -6.91
N TYR A 352 -22.76 16.62 -6.04
CA TYR A 352 -22.57 17.69 -5.05
C TYR A 352 -21.37 17.46 -4.10
N TRP A 353 -20.96 16.20 -3.89
CA TRP A 353 -19.80 15.80 -3.07
C TRP A 353 -18.46 15.85 -3.83
N ARG A 354 -18.48 16.24 -5.10
CA ARG A 354 -17.32 16.52 -5.94
C ARG A 354 -16.23 15.43 -5.88
N PRO A 355 -16.42 14.29 -6.57
CA PRO A 355 -15.47 13.19 -6.55
C PRO A 355 -14.10 13.63 -7.06
N VAL A 356 -13.04 13.20 -6.38
CA VAL A 356 -11.64 13.48 -6.75
C VAL A 356 -10.91 12.22 -7.22
N GLN A 357 -11.63 11.10 -7.33
CA GLN A 357 -11.16 9.81 -7.82
C GLN A 357 -12.33 8.96 -8.32
N ALA A 358 -12.06 8.08 -9.30
CA ALA A 358 -13.04 7.16 -9.85
C ALA A 358 -13.32 5.94 -8.94
N HIS A 359 -12.63 5.79 -7.82
CA HIS A 359 -12.65 4.59 -6.97
C HIS A 359 -12.41 3.29 -7.76
N ASN A 360 -11.54 3.35 -8.77
CA ASN A 360 -11.07 2.24 -9.57
C ASN A 360 -9.69 2.59 -10.14
N GLY A 361 -8.65 1.90 -9.68
CA GLY A 361 -7.27 2.19 -10.06
C GLY A 361 -6.96 1.95 -11.54
N TYR A 362 -7.66 1.02 -12.18
CA TYR A 362 -7.49 0.75 -13.62
C TYR A 362 -8.11 1.85 -14.47
N LEU A 363 -9.31 2.30 -14.08
CA LEU A 363 -9.94 3.44 -14.72
C LEU A 363 -9.13 4.71 -14.54
N GLU A 364 -8.60 4.97 -13.33
CA GLU A 364 -7.68 6.09 -13.08
C GLU A 364 -6.43 6.03 -13.96
N ALA A 365 -5.85 4.84 -14.14
CA ALA A 365 -4.71 4.65 -15.03
C ALA A 365 -5.07 4.97 -16.50
N TYR A 366 -6.29 4.59 -16.94
CA TYR A 366 -6.80 4.91 -18.26
C TYR A 366 -7.08 6.41 -18.42
N LEU A 367 -7.79 7.03 -17.49
CA LEU A 367 -8.15 8.44 -17.55
C LEU A 367 -6.91 9.35 -17.62
N ASN A 368 -5.87 9.02 -16.86
CA ASN A 368 -4.65 9.81 -16.80
C ASN A 368 -3.59 9.40 -17.84
N GLY A 369 -3.49 8.12 -18.18
CA GLY A 369 -2.42 7.58 -19.04
C GLY A 369 -2.88 6.92 -20.33
N GLY A 370 -4.19 6.88 -20.60
CA GLY A 370 -4.77 6.21 -21.76
C GLY A 370 -4.44 4.71 -21.80
N LEU A 371 -4.60 4.11 -22.97
CA LEU A 371 -4.25 2.71 -23.20
C LEU A 371 -2.78 2.42 -22.96
N VAL A 372 -1.88 3.35 -23.29
CA VAL A 372 -0.43 3.17 -23.04
C VAL A 372 -0.15 3.05 -21.55
N GLY A 373 -0.74 3.92 -20.71
CA GLY A 373 -0.58 3.85 -19.25
C GLY A 373 -1.09 2.53 -18.67
N VAL A 374 -2.25 2.06 -19.13
CA VAL A 374 -2.83 0.76 -18.71
C VAL A 374 -1.94 -0.40 -19.15
N CYS A 375 -1.46 -0.42 -20.39
CA CYS A 375 -0.57 -1.48 -20.88
C CYS A 375 0.74 -1.55 -20.08
N LEU A 376 1.34 -0.41 -19.76
CA LEU A 376 2.57 -0.36 -18.95
C LEU A 376 2.32 -0.81 -17.51
N LEU A 377 1.19 -0.44 -16.90
CA LEU A 377 0.77 -0.90 -15.59
C LEU A 377 0.59 -2.43 -15.57
N ILE A 378 -0.12 -2.98 -16.55
CA ILE A 378 -0.32 -4.43 -16.69
C ILE A 378 1.01 -5.15 -16.88
N ALA A 379 1.90 -4.63 -17.75
CA ALA A 379 3.23 -5.18 -17.96
C ALA A 379 4.06 -5.19 -16.66
N MET A 380 3.97 -4.13 -15.86
CA MET A 380 4.60 -4.06 -14.54
C MET A 380 4.05 -5.12 -13.59
N ILE A 381 2.73 -5.30 -13.51
CA ILE A 381 2.07 -6.31 -12.65
C ILE A 381 2.48 -7.72 -13.09
N ILE A 382 2.42 -8.04 -14.39
CA ILE A 382 2.83 -9.34 -14.94
C ILE A 382 4.32 -9.63 -14.66
N SER A 383 5.18 -8.64 -14.90
CA SER A 383 6.62 -8.75 -14.61
C SER A 383 6.87 -9.02 -13.12
N THR A 384 6.16 -8.34 -12.24
CA THR A 384 6.23 -8.54 -10.78
C THR A 384 5.79 -9.95 -10.41
N GLY A 385 4.64 -10.41 -10.92
CA GLY A 385 4.15 -11.78 -10.71
C GLY A 385 5.13 -12.85 -11.19
N SER A 386 5.80 -12.62 -12.33
CA SER A 386 6.80 -13.53 -12.88
C SER A 386 8.05 -13.64 -12.00
N LYS A 387 8.50 -12.52 -11.40
CA LYS A 387 9.63 -12.52 -10.45
C LYS A 387 9.25 -13.23 -9.14
N LEU A 388 8.07 -12.94 -8.62
CA LEU A 388 7.55 -13.57 -7.40
C LEU A 388 7.32 -15.07 -7.58
N LYS A 389 6.86 -15.51 -8.76
CA LYS A 389 6.77 -16.93 -9.09
C LYS A 389 8.10 -17.65 -8.88
N LYS A 390 9.22 -17.08 -9.34
CA LYS A 390 10.57 -17.65 -9.13
C LYS A 390 10.92 -17.75 -7.64
N GLU A 391 10.64 -16.72 -6.85
CA GLU A 391 10.87 -16.74 -5.40
C GLU A 391 10.01 -17.78 -4.68
N LEU A 392 8.74 -17.91 -5.08
CA LEU A 392 7.82 -18.90 -4.51
C LEU A 392 8.29 -20.34 -4.82
N LEU A 393 8.77 -20.61 -6.03
CA LEU A 393 9.34 -21.90 -6.40
C LEU A 393 10.60 -22.22 -5.61
N LEU A 394 11.38 -21.22 -5.21
CA LEU A 394 12.55 -21.36 -4.33
C LEU A 394 12.16 -21.46 -2.83
N GLY A 395 10.87 -21.43 -2.50
CA GLY A 395 10.39 -21.55 -1.13
C GLY A 395 10.57 -20.28 -0.28
N SER A 396 10.77 -19.13 -0.89
CA SER A 396 10.94 -17.85 -0.19
C SER A 396 9.68 -17.48 0.60
N SER A 397 9.80 -17.43 1.92
CA SER A 397 8.70 -16.98 2.77
C SER A 397 8.38 -15.50 2.59
N PHE A 398 9.39 -14.66 2.40
CA PHE A 398 9.19 -13.25 2.06
C PHE A 398 8.54 -13.09 0.68
N GLY A 399 8.86 -13.98 -0.27
CA GLY A 399 8.17 -14.07 -1.55
C GLY A 399 6.67 -14.35 -1.40
N ILE A 400 6.26 -15.17 -0.42
CA ILE A 400 4.84 -15.42 -0.11
C ILE A 400 4.15 -14.14 0.36
N LEU A 401 4.76 -13.37 1.26
CA LEU A 401 4.24 -12.09 1.73
C LEU A 401 4.09 -11.09 0.58
N CYS A 402 5.13 -10.91 -0.23
CA CYS A 402 5.11 -10.03 -1.39
C CYS A 402 4.05 -10.45 -2.43
N PHE A 403 3.89 -11.75 -2.66
CA PHE A 403 2.87 -12.27 -3.56
C PHE A 403 1.45 -12.03 -3.02
N SER A 404 1.24 -12.24 -1.73
CA SER A 404 -0.02 -11.93 -1.07
C SER A 404 -0.38 -10.44 -1.24
N PHE A 405 0.57 -9.54 -1.00
CA PHE A 405 0.36 -8.10 -1.18
C PHE A 405 0.13 -7.71 -2.65
N LEU A 406 0.79 -8.36 -3.62
CA LEU A 406 0.52 -8.12 -5.03
C LEU A 406 -0.93 -8.49 -5.39
N VAL A 407 -1.38 -9.69 -5.01
CA VAL A 407 -2.74 -10.16 -5.31
C VAL A 407 -3.78 -9.26 -4.65
N VAL A 408 -3.58 -8.94 -3.38
CA VAL A 408 -4.50 -8.05 -2.64
C VAL A 408 -4.49 -6.64 -3.21
N GLY A 409 -3.34 -6.10 -3.60
CA GLY A 409 -3.23 -4.76 -4.21
C GLY A 409 -3.95 -4.70 -5.57
N VAL A 410 -3.81 -5.73 -6.41
CA VAL A 410 -4.54 -5.89 -7.68
C VAL A 410 -6.05 -5.95 -7.43
N PHE A 411 -6.49 -6.73 -6.44
CA PHE A 411 -7.91 -6.84 -6.09
C PHE A 411 -8.47 -5.54 -5.49
N TYR A 412 -7.75 -4.91 -4.56
CA TYR A 412 -8.19 -3.67 -3.92
C TYR A 412 -8.27 -2.51 -4.92
N SER A 413 -7.39 -2.48 -5.93
CA SER A 413 -7.40 -1.47 -7.00
C SER A 413 -8.66 -1.53 -7.89
N TRP A 414 -9.44 -2.61 -7.82
CA TRP A 414 -10.74 -2.69 -8.48
C TRP A 414 -11.80 -1.76 -7.86
N THR A 415 -11.69 -1.54 -6.55
CA THR A 415 -12.68 -0.77 -5.77
C THR A 415 -12.13 0.53 -5.22
N GLU A 416 -10.83 0.79 -5.36
CA GLU A 416 -10.17 2.01 -4.90
C GLU A 416 -9.04 2.41 -5.87
N ALA A 417 -8.79 3.71 -5.99
CA ALA A 417 -7.72 4.21 -6.85
C ALA A 417 -6.37 4.15 -6.12
N LEU A 418 -5.62 3.04 -6.29
CA LEU A 418 -4.35 2.86 -5.58
C LEU A 418 -3.11 3.15 -6.40
N PHE A 419 -3.16 2.89 -7.70
CA PHE A 419 -2.00 3.08 -8.57
C PHE A 419 -1.63 4.55 -8.67
N ASN A 420 -0.35 4.85 -8.57
CA ASN A 420 0.16 6.22 -8.59
C ASN A 420 -0.42 7.12 -7.48
N GLN A 421 -0.76 6.54 -6.34
CA GLN A 421 -1.23 7.25 -5.16
C GLN A 421 -0.19 7.14 -4.04
N LEU A 422 -0.13 8.17 -3.19
CA LEU A 422 0.63 8.09 -1.94
C LEU A 422 -0.12 7.19 -0.95
N SER A 423 -0.03 5.89 -1.15
CA SER A 423 -0.68 4.90 -0.32
C SER A 423 0.32 3.82 0.12
N ILE A 424 0.07 3.23 1.28
CA ILE A 424 0.88 2.12 1.78
C ILE A 424 0.80 0.92 0.82
N VAL A 425 -0.36 0.65 0.24
CA VAL A 425 -0.53 -0.48 -0.68
C VAL A 425 0.35 -0.30 -1.91
N TRP A 426 0.38 0.91 -2.49
CA TRP A 426 1.24 1.18 -3.63
C TRP A 426 2.72 1.01 -3.29
N LEU A 427 3.16 1.53 -2.15
CA LEU A 427 4.54 1.36 -1.66
C LEU A 427 4.90 -0.12 -1.49
N ILE A 428 4.01 -0.94 -0.91
CA ILE A 428 4.24 -2.38 -0.71
C ILE A 428 4.23 -3.12 -2.05
N MET A 429 3.38 -2.73 -3.00
CA MET A 429 3.41 -3.28 -4.36
C MET A 429 4.75 -2.96 -5.06
N LEU A 430 5.27 -1.73 -4.91
CA LEU A 430 6.60 -1.38 -5.42
C LEU A 430 7.71 -2.18 -4.72
N MET A 431 7.58 -2.44 -3.42
CA MET A 431 8.53 -3.31 -2.69
C MET A 431 8.50 -4.76 -3.23
N ALA A 432 7.34 -5.25 -3.65
CA ALA A 432 7.20 -6.55 -4.30
C ALA A 432 7.78 -6.53 -5.74
N ALA A 433 7.68 -5.39 -6.45
CA ALA A 433 8.08 -5.25 -7.85
C ALA A 433 9.58 -5.06 -8.04
N LEU A 434 10.23 -4.31 -7.13
CA LEU A 434 11.66 -4.01 -7.22
C LEU A 434 12.50 -5.18 -6.69
N LYS A 435 13.37 -5.72 -7.52
CA LYS A 435 14.21 -6.89 -7.22
C LYS A 435 15.63 -6.70 -7.78
N ASP A 436 16.54 -7.58 -7.36
CA ASP A 436 17.93 -7.67 -7.88
C ASP A 436 18.74 -6.37 -7.70
N LEU A 437 18.64 -5.75 -6.52
CA LEU A 437 19.22 -4.44 -6.23
C LEU A 437 20.73 -4.48 -5.86
N ARG A 438 21.32 -5.68 -5.66
CA ARG A 438 22.70 -5.83 -5.21
C ARG A 438 23.59 -6.48 -6.26
N SER A 439 24.89 -6.10 -6.24
CA SER A 439 25.90 -6.77 -7.05
C SER A 439 26.15 -8.22 -6.58
N PRO A 440 26.48 -9.16 -7.49
CA PRO A 440 26.77 -10.56 -7.15
C PRO A 440 27.90 -10.73 -6.13
N GLY A 441 28.89 -9.84 -6.15
CA GLY A 441 30.04 -9.85 -5.22
C GLY A 441 29.64 -9.70 -3.76
N SER A 442 28.63 -8.86 -3.45
CA SER A 442 28.15 -8.69 -2.07
C SER A 442 27.41 -9.91 -1.54
N MET A 443 26.86 -10.77 -2.40
CA MET A 443 26.21 -12.03 -1.98
C MET A 443 27.24 -13.16 -1.79
N GLN A 444 28.30 -13.20 -2.61
CA GLN A 444 29.39 -14.17 -2.46
C GLN A 444 30.24 -13.90 -1.24
N GLU A 445 30.53 -12.63 -0.95
CA GLU A 445 31.26 -12.20 0.24
C GLU A 445 30.54 -12.58 1.53
N LYS A 446 29.21 -12.48 1.56
CA LYS A 446 28.39 -12.95 2.71
C LYS A 446 28.31 -14.46 2.84
N ARG A 447 28.26 -15.19 1.72
CA ARG A 447 28.30 -16.66 1.74
C ARG A 447 29.67 -17.14 2.27
N ALA A 448 30.74 -16.47 1.88
CA ALA A 448 32.10 -16.75 2.37
C ALA A 448 32.28 -16.40 3.86
N LEU A 449 31.75 -15.26 4.33
CA LEU A 449 31.78 -14.87 5.74
C LEU A 449 30.96 -15.81 6.63
N ASN A 450 29.78 -16.23 6.17
CA ASN A 450 28.96 -17.20 6.90
C ASN A 450 29.56 -18.63 6.88
N ALA A 451 30.28 -19.00 5.83
CA ALA A 451 30.99 -20.30 5.76
C ALA A 451 32.24 -20.32 6.66
N ASN A 452 32.89 -19.19 6.88
CA ASN A 452 34.07 -19.08 7.75
C ASN A 452 33.75 -18.81 9.22
N GLY A 453 32.51 -18.42 9.56
CA GLY A 453 32.05 -18.19 10.95
C GLY A 453 31.58 -19.45 11.68
N PHE A 454 31.68 -20.62 11.04
CA PHE A 454 31.38 -21.95 11.62
C PHE A 454 32.63 -22.84 11.76
N ARG A 455 33.81 -22.25 11.88
CA ARG A 455 35.02 -22.98 12.31
C ARG A 455 35.49 -22.52 13.69
#